data_0d98f4d82473622b17e1056f1f0b4ba5
#
_entry.id   0d98f4d82473622b17e1056f1f0b4ba5
#
_cell.length_a   1.000
_cell.length_b   1.000
_cell.length_c   1.000
_cell.angle_alpha   90.00
_cell.angle_beta   90.00
_cell.angle_gamma   90.00
#
_symmetry.space_group_name_H-M   'P 1'
#
loop_
_entity.id
_entity.type
_entity.pdbx_description
1 polymer ?
#
loop_
_entity_poly.entity_id
_entity_poly.type
_entity_poly.pdbx_seq_one_letter_code
_entity_poly.pdbx_strand_id
1 'polypeptide(L)'
;YGRRYYDYQEGTIVSFAPGQLVGVDSDEDEISPEVYGLIFHPDLIYGTALGKKIGKYSFFSYEQNEALHLSDQEREIIMDCFHKIEVELEHPVDKHTRELLSVNIELLLDYCLRFYDRQFYTREKVNNDVLIRFEQLLNDYFRNGEAQVRGLPSVRYFADKVFLSPC
;
A
#
# COMPACT_ATOMS: atom_id res chain seq x y z
N TYR A 1 10.72 -15.73 -5.22
CA TYR A 1 9.92 -15.15 -4.14
C TYR A 1 10.26 -13.68 -4.10
N GLY A 2 9.29 -12.81 -4.36
CA GLY A 2 9.41 -11.41 -4.71
C GLY A 2 10.38 -10.58 -3.88
N ARG A 3 11.57 -10.39 -4.40
CA ARG A 3 12.46 -9.30 -3.95
C ARG A 3 11.86 -8.00 -4.50
N ARG A 4 10.94 -7.40 -3.76
CA ARG A 4 10.57 -6.02 -3.98
C ARG A 4 11.27 -5.22 -2.91
N TYR A 5 12.12 -4.27 -3.33
CA TYR A 5 12.63 -3.24 -2.46
C TYR A 5 11.46 -2.30 -2.15
N TYR A 6 11.17 -2.11 -0.87
CA TYR A 6 10.25 -1.08 -0.43
C TYR A 6 11.07 0.19 -0.26
N ASP A 7 10.71 1.21 -1.02
CA ASP A 7 11.23 2.55 -0.80
C ASP A 7 10.47 3.12 0.42
N TYR A 8 11.11 3.11 1.56
CA TYR A 8 10.58 3.65 2.81
C TYR A 8 10.65 5.17 2.77
N GLN A 9 9.75 5.78 2.02
CA GLN A 9 9.49 7.21 2.17
C GLN A 9 8.69 7.44 3.45
N GLU A 10 8.81 8.62 4.04
CA GLU A 10 8.04 9.00 5.23
C GLU A 10 6.55 8.71 5.00
N GLY A 11 5.96 7.89 5.89
CA GLY A 11 4.54 7.54 5.79
C GLY A 11 4.22 6.28 5.01
N THR A 12 5.05 5.25 5.11
CA THR A 12 4.77 3.92 4.53
C THR A 12 4.30 2.93 5.59
N ILE A 13 3.23 2.17 5.28
CA ILE A 13 2.76 1.06 6.12
C ILE A 13 3.00 -0.25 5.38
N VAL A 14 3.53 -1.23 6.12
CA VAL A 14 3.67 -2.62 5.66
C VAL A 14 2.94 -3.53 6.66
N SER A 15 2.12 -4.44 6.16
CA SER A 15 1.35 -5.37 6.97
C SER A 15 1.84 -6.81 6.74
N PHE A 16 1.94 -7.58 7.80
CA PHE A 16 2.41 -8.95 7.76
C PHE A 16 1.37 -9.89 8.36
N ALA A 17 1.14 -11.00 7.68
CA ALA A 17 0.30 -12.07 8.20
C ALA A 17 1.08 -12.99 9.16
N PRO A 18 0.40 -13.73 10.03
CA PRO A 18 1.05 -14.75 10.87
C PRO A 18 1.83 -15.76 10.03
N GLY A 19 3.07 -16.05 10.44
CA GLY A 19 3.94 -17.02 9.76
C GLY A 19 4.66 -16.49 8.51
N GLN A 20 4.52 -15.23 8.18
CA GLN A 20 5.26 -14.58 7.10
C GLN A 20 6.71 -14.32 7.51
N LEU A 21 7.66 -14.75 6.69
CA LEU A 21 9.08 -14.47 6.91
C LEU A 21 9.41 -13.09 6.31
N VAL A 22 9.93 -12.23 7.15
CA VAL A 22 10.37 -10.88 6.80
C VAL A 22 11.87 -10.80 6.97
N GLY A 23 12.58 -10.40 5.91
CA GLY A 23 13.99 -10.02 5.98
C GLY A 23 14.10 -8.50 5.91
N VAL A 24 14.85 -7.93 6.83
CA VAL A 24 15.26 -6.52 6.76
C VAL A 24 16.71 -6.52 6.27
N ASP A 25 16.93 -5.96 5.10
CA ASP A 25 18.26 -5.75 4.53
C ASP A 25 18.58 -4.27 4.76
N SER A 26 19.52 -3.95 5.62
CA SER A 26 19.97 -2.59 5.87
C SER A 26 21.39 -2.46 5.32
N ASP A 27 21.59 -1.57 4.36
CA ASP A 27 22.94 -1.10 4.03
C ASP A 27 23.50 -0.33 5.24
N GLU A 28 24.72 -0.67 5.66
CA GLU A 28 25.33 -0.24 6.93
C GLU A 28 25.51 1.30 7.08
N ASP A 29 25.20 2.08 6.08
CA ASP A 29 25.41 3.55 6.04
C ASP A 29 24.11 4.39 6.07
N GLU A 30 22.90 3.81 6.23
CA GLU A 30 21.66 4.56 6.17
C GLU A 30 21.02 4.81 7.54
N ILE A 31 20.45 6.01 7.65
CA ILE A 31 19.66 6.56 8.74
C ILE A 31 18.66 5.51 9.22
N SER A 32 18.74 5.12 10.48
CA SER A 32 17.76 4.22 11.10
C SER A 32 16.37 4.86 11.04
N PRO A 33 15.41 4.31 10.29
CA PRO A 33 14.08 4.89 10.22
C PRO A 33 13.38 4.80 11.59
N GLU A 34 12.60 5.81 11.93
CA GLU A 34 11.69 5.72 13.06
C GLU A 34 10.51 4.81 12.67
N VAL A 35 10.36 3.69 13.38
CA VAL A 35 9.36 2.66 13.05
C VAL A 35 8.38 2.51 14.21
N TYR A 36 7.10 2.67 13.92
CA TYR A 36 6.01 2.28 14.80
C TYR A 36 5.49 0.91 14.40
N GLY A 37 5.37 -0.02 15.34
CA GLY A 37 4.89 -1.38 15.08
C GLY A 37 3.73 -1.77 15.98
N LEU A 38 2.66 -2.32 15.40
CA LEU A 38 1.57 -2.95 16.12
C LEU A 38 1.62 -4.47 15.93
N ILE A 39 1.83 -5.19 17.03
CA ILE A 39 1.80 -6.65 17.05
C ILE A 39 0.73 -7.07 18.07
N PHE A 40 -0.17 -7.96 17.67
CA PHE A 40 -1.18 -8.50 18.58
C PHE A 40 -1.38 -10.00 18.36
N HIS A 41 -1.72 -10.69 19.45
CA HIS A 41 -2.02 -12.11 19.39
C HIS A 41 -3.46 -12.34 18.92
N PRO A 42 -3.77 -13.38 18.11
CA PRO A 42 -5.12 -13.69 17.66
C PRO A 42 -6.17 -13.81 18.78
N ASP A 43 -5.79 -14.25 19.97
CA ASP A 43 -6.70 -14.35 21.11
C ASP A 43 -7.27 -13.00 21.55
N LEU A 44 -6.58 -11.89 21.31
CA LEU A 44 -7.08 -10.55 21.61
C LEU A 44 -8.39 -10.29 20.87
N ILE A 45 -8.44 -10.68 19.60
CA ILE A 45 -9.57 -10.41 18.70
C ILE A 45 -10.57 -11.58 18.62
N TYR A 46 -10.27 -12.73 19.22
CA TYR A 46 -11.13 -13.90 19.15
C TYR A 46 -12.51 -13.61 19.77
N GLY A 47 -13.59 -13.85 19.01
CA GLY A 47 -14.97 -13.61 19.42
C GLY A 47 -15.45 -12.15 19.31
N THR A 48 -14.57 -11.21 18.97
CA THR A 48 -14.93 -9.80 18.72
C THR A 48 -15.41 -9.57 17.29
N ALA A 49 -15.90 -8.37 16.98
CA ALA A 49 -16.28 -7.95 15.63
C ALA A 49 -15.05 -8.01 14.69
N LEU A 50 -13.89 -7.52 15.14
CA LEU A 50 -12.65 -7.56 14.40
C LEU A 50 -12.23 -9.00 14.05
N GLY A 51 -12.34 -9.94 15.00
CA GLY A 51 -11.98 -11.34 14.76
C GLY A 51 -12.80 -11.98 13.64
N LYS A 52 -14.06 -11.58 13.46
CA LYS A 52 -14.91 -12.03 12.35
C LYS A 52 -14.57 -11.36 11.02
N LYS A 53 -13.97 -10.18 11.08
CA LYS A 53 -13.69 -9.32 9.92
C LYS A 53 -12.25 -9.42 9.44
N ILE A 54 -11.32 -9.90 10.27
CA ILE A 54 -9.87 -9.88 10.00
C ILE A 54 -9.50 -10.50 8.65
N GLY A 55 -10.17 -11.59 8.25
CA GLY A 55 -9.95 -12.24 6.96
C GLY A 55 -10.41 -11.44 5.73
N LYS A 56 -11.10 -10.32 5.92
CA LYS A 56 -11.53 -9.43 4.82
C LYS A 56 -10.46 -8.40 4.44
N TYR A 57 -9.47 -8.18 5.29
CA TYR A 57 -8.37 -7.26 5.00
C TYR A 57 -7.36 -7.94 4.07
N SER A 58 -7.48 -7.63 2.77
CA SER A 58 -6.69 -8.26 1.70
C SER A 58 -5.19 -8.01 1.80
N PHE A 59 -4.78 -6.91 2.43
CA PHE A 59 -3.37 -6.56 2.62
C PHE A 59 -2.61 -7.47 3.59
N PHE A 60 -3.29 -8.36 4.32
CA PHE A 60 -2.67 -9.47 5.02
C PHE A 60 -2.50 -10.72 4.15
N SER A 61 -3.05 -10.75 2.92
CA SER A 61 -2.88 -11.89 2.03
C SER A 61 -1.50 -11.87 1.39
N TYR A 62 -0.95 -13.06 1.17
CA TYR A 62 0.39 -13.24 0.56
C TYR A 62 0.50 -12.67 -0.86
N GLU A 63 -0.63 -12.50 -1.54
CA GLU A 63 -0.68 -12.01 -2.92
C GLU A 63 -0.58 -10.49 -3.04
N GLN A 64 -0.87 -9.75 -1.97
CA GLN A 64 -0.88 -8.29 -1.94
C GLN A 64 0.17 -7.70 -0.98
N ASN A 65 1.43 -8.12 -1.13
CA ASN A 65 2.56 -7.58 -0.37
C ASN A 65 3.00 -6.21 -0.92
N GLU A 66 2.08 -5.30 -1.09
CA GLU A 66 2.39 -3.96 -1.53
C GLU A 66 2.35 -2.99 -0.36
N ALA A 67 3.39 -2.15 -0.24
CA ALA A 67 3.42 -1.11 0.78
C ALA A 67 2.33 -0.07 0.52
N LEU A 68 1.65 0.37 1.57
CA LEU A 68 0.71 1.47 1.54
C LEU A 68 1.46 2.78 1.73
N HIS A 69 1.38 3.67 0.76
CA HIS A 69 1.94 5.02 0.84
C HIS A 69 0.87 6.00 1.33
N LEU A 70 1.19 6.70 2.40
CA LEU A 70 0.30 7.65 3.06
C LEU A 70 0.60 9.08 2.62
N SER A 71 -0.45 9.88 2.46
CA SER A 71 -0.32 11.34 2.48
C SER A 71 -0.12 11.83 3.93
N ASP A 72 0.30 13.11 4.09
CA ASP A 72 0.49 13.69 5.43
C ASP A 72 -0.77 13.60 6.29
N GLN A 73 -1.95 13.88 5.71
CA GLN A 73 -3.24 13.76 6.42
C GLN A 73 -3.56 12.31 6.82
N GLU A 74 -3.29 11.35 5.93
CA GLU A 74 -3.51 9.93 6.22
C GLU A 74 -2.56 9.44 7.31
N ARG A 75 -1.30 9.91 7.30
CA ARG A 75 -0.33 9.64 8.35
C ARG A 75 -0.81 10.14 9.72
N GLU A 76 -1.32 11.36 9.80
CA GLU A 76 -1.89 11.91 11.04
C GLU A 76 -3.02 11.03 11.58
N ILE A 77 -3.94 10.59 10.71
CA ILE A 77 -5.05 9.70 11.09
C ILE A 77 -4.54 8.35 11.64
N ILE A 78 -3.53 7.77 10.98
CA ILE A 78 -2.93 6.52 11.42
C ILE A 78 -2.22 6.68 12.77
N MET A 79 -1.45 7.75 12.95
CA MET A 79 -0.78 8.05 14.21
C MET A 79 -1.76 8.26 15.36
N ASP A 80 -2.90 8.90 15.10
CA ASP A 80 -4.00 9.05 16.06
C ASP A 80 -4.56 7.67 16.51
N CYS A 81 -4.68 6.73 15.58
CA CYS A 81 -5.13 5.37 15.92
C CYS A 81 -4.09 4.65 16.79
N PHE A 82 -2.80 4.77 16.47
CA PHE A 82 -1.72 4.22 17.30
C PHE A 82 -1.75 4.81 18.70
N HIS A 83 -1.88 6.13 18.81
CA HIS A 83 -1.92 6.81 20.11
C HIS A 83 -3.11 6.34 20.97
N LYS A 84 -4.29 6.11 20.39
CA LYS A 84 -5.45 5.57 21.13
C LYS A 84 -5.19 4.16 21.65
N ILE A 85 -4.51 3.32 20.88
CA ILE A 85 -4.12 1.98 21.31
C ILE A 85 -3.10 2.08 22.45
N GLU A 86 -2.12 2.95 22.34
CA GLU A 86 -1.07 3.19 23.33
C GLU A 86 -1.65 3.66 24.67
N VAL A 87 -2.53 4.67 24.63
CA VAL A 87 -3.25 5.17 25.82
C VAL A 87 -4.04 4.06 26.50
N GLU A 88 -4.73 3.19 25.75
CA GLU A 88 -5.47 2.08 26.34
C GLU A 88 -4.56 1.02 26.97
N LEU A 89 -3.37 0.80 26.40
CA LEU A 89 -2.37 -0.13 26.96
C LEU A 89 -1.72 0.41 28.25
N GLU A 90 -1.67 1.71 28.46
CA GLU A 90 -1.17 2.34 29.68
C GLU A 90 -2.19 2.29 30.84
N HIS A 91 -3.46 2.10 30.54
CA HIS A 91 -4.49 1.97 31.56
C HIS A 91 -4.42 0.60 32.26
N PRO A 92 -4.83 0.52 33.54
CA PRO A 92 -5.00 -0.77 34.22
C PRO A 92 -6.01 -1.64 33.48
N VAL A 93 -5.64 -2.90 33.25
CA VAL A 93 -6.51 -3.85 32.52
C VAL A 93 -7.83 -4.05 33.28
N ASP A 94 -8.93 -3.83 32.59
CA ASP A 94 -10.28 -4.04 33.10
C ASP A 94 -11.15 -4.86 32.12
N LYS A 95 -12.44 -5.01 32.41
CA LYS A 95 -13.38 -5.75 31.57
C LYS A 95 -13.65 -5.12 30.19
N HIS A 96 -13.27 -3.87 29.98
CA HIS A 96 -13.48 -3.12 28.73
C HIS A 96 -12.24 -3.06 27.85
N THR A 97 -11.05 -3.21 28.44
CA THR A 97 -9.75 -3.08 27.74
C THR A 97 -9.69 -3.90 26.46
N ARG A 98 -10.10 -5.15 26.49
CA ARG A 98 -10.09 -6.02 25.30
C ARG A 98 -10.96 -5.49 24.16
N GLU A 99 -12.17 -5.03 24.50
CA GLU A 99 -13.08 -4.50 23.49
C GLU A 99 -12.58 -3.17 22.94
N LEU A 100 -12.08 -2.27 23.78
CA LEU A 100 -11.52 -0.99 23.38
C LEU A 100 -10.29 -1.16 22.48
N LEU A 101 -9.37 -2.05 22.82
CA LEU A 101 -8.23 -2.37 21.95
C LEU A 101 -8.70 -2.94 20.62
N SER A 102 -9.66 -3.88 20.64
CA SER A 102 -10.17 -4.50 19.41
C SER A 102 -10.80 -3.48 18.47
N VAL A 103 -11.61 -2.54 19.01
CA VAL A 103 -12.25 -1.47 18.23
C VAL A 103 -11.23 -0.48 17.66
N ASN A 104 -10.21 -0.09 18.43
CA ASN A 104 -9.17 0.81 17.97
C ASN A 104 -8.31 0.15 16.87
N ILE A 105 -8.00 -1.14 17.00
CA ILE A 105 -7.30 -1.90 15.95
C ILE A 105 -8.18 -2.03 14.71
N GLU A 106 -9.48 -2.31 14.86
CA GLU A 106 -10.40 -2.37 13.73
C GLU A 106 -10.45 -1.04 12.99
N LEU A 107 -10.54 0.08 13.71
CA LEU A 107 -10.53 1.42 13.12
C LEU A 107 -9.24 1.70 12.33
N LEU A 108 -8.08 1.36 12.88
CA LEU A 108 -6.79 1.45 12.19
C LEU A 108 -6.80 0.66 10.88
N LEU A 109 -7.24 -0.59 10.92
CA LEU A 109 -7.28 -1.46 9.75
C LEU A 109 -8.29 -1.01 8.70
N ASP A 110 -9.42 -0.43 9.11
CA ASP A 110 -10.42 0.15 8.20
C ASP A 110 -9.88 1.39 7.48
N TYR A 111 -9.10 2.24 8.17
CA TYR A 111 -8.39 3.34 7.51
C TYR A 111 -7.35 2.82 6.52
N CYS A 112 -6.56 1.82 6.90
CA CYS A 112 -5.61 1.19 5.97
C CYS A 112 -6.32 0.66 4.72
N LEU A 113 -7.45 -0.04 4.87
CA LEU A 113 -8.25 -0.55 3.75
C LEU A 113 -8.69 0.59 2.82
N ARG A 114 -9.26 1.66 3.39
CA ARG A 114 -9.68 2.84 2.64
C ARG A 114 -8.53 3.47 1.85
N PHE A 115 -7.34 3.55 2.44
CA PHE A 115 -6.17 4.16 1.80
C PHE A 115 -5.57 3.24 0.73
N TYR A 116 -5.62 1.92 0.91
CA TYR A 116 -5.32 0.95 -0.14
C TYR A 116 -6.27 1.10 -1.33
N ASP A 117 -7.58 1.20 -1.09
CA ASP A 117 -8.56 1.39 -2.16
C ASP A 117 -8.27 2.68 -2.95
N ARG A 118 -7.93 3.78 -2.27
CA ARG A 118 -7.49 5.03 -2.92
C ARG A 118 -6.24 4.81 -3.77
N GLN A 119 -5.22 4.12 -3.25
CA GLN A 119 -3.96 3.86 -3.94
C GLN A 119 -4.19 3.04 -5.22
N PHE A 120 -5.01 2.00 -5.16
CA PHE A 120 -5.36 1.18 -6.31
C PHE A 120 -6.19 1.94 -7.33
N TYR A 121 -7.20 2.69 -6.90
CA TYR A 121 -8.02 3.51 -7.79
C TYR A 121 -7.20 4.56 -8.55
N THR A 122 -6.29 5.22 -7.87
CA THR A 122 -5.40 6.21 -8.48
C THR A 122 -4.48 5.57 -9.52
N ARG A 123 -3.93 4.40 -9.22
CA ARG A 123 -3.08 3.64 -10.13
C ARG A 123 -3.85 3.16 -11.37
N GLU A 124 -5.05 2.63 -11.19
CA GLU A 124 -5.91 2.18 -12.28
C GLU A 124 -6.28 3.33 -13.21
N LYS A 125 -6.61 4.49 -12.66
CA LYS A 125 -6.88 5.70 -13.42
C LYS A 125 -5.66 6.15 -14.24
N VAL A 126 -4.47 6.19 -13.64
CA VAL A 126 -3.23 6.55 -14.34
C VAL A 126 -2.94 5.56 -15.47
N ASN A 127 -3.09 4.26 -15.23
CA ASN A 127 -2.90 3.25 -16.26
C ASN A 127 -3.88 3.41 -17.42
N ASN A 128 -5.15 3.70 -17.15
CA ASN A 128 -6.15 3.98 -18.18
C ASN A 128 -5.82 5.23 -18.99
N ASP A 129 -5.38 6.32 -18.34
CA ASP A 129 -4.99 7.55 -19.03
C ASP A 129 -3.75 7.31 -19.94
N VAL A 130 -2.80 6.50 -19.51
CA VAL A 130 -1.64 6.10 -20.32
C VAL A 130 -2.08 5.25 -21.51
N LEU A 131 -2.99 4.31 -21.31
CA LEU A 131 -3.52 3.47 -22.38
C LEU A 131 -4.26 4.30 -23.45
N ILE A 132 -5.13 5.20 -23.04
CA ILE A 132 -5.84 6.12 -23.95
C ILE A 132 -4.85 6.96 -24.76
N ARG A 133 -3.83 7.53 -24.11
CA ARG A 133 -2.78 8.28 -24.80
C ARG A 133 -1.99 7.43 -25.81
N PHE A 134 -1.65 6.21 -25.40
CA PHE A 134 -0.95 5.27 -26.27
C PHE A 134 -1.79 4.94 -27.52
N GLU A 135 -3.07 4.63 -27.36
CA GLU A 135 -4.00 4.35 -28.47
C GLU A 135 -4.12 5.54 -29.43
N GLN A 136 -4.22 6.75 -28.90
CA GLN A 136 -4.25 7.98 -29.71
C GLN A 136 -2.97 8.14 -30.53
N LEU A 137 -1.81 8.01 -29.89
CA LEU A 137 -0.50 8.13 -30.55
C LEU A 137 -0.30 7.04 -31.62
N LEU A 138 -0.76 5.84 -31.34
CA LEU A 138 -0.71 4.71 -32.29
C LEU A 138 -1.57 5.02 -33.53
N ASN A 139 -2.80 5.43 -33.32
CA ASN A 139 -3.72 5.79 -34.40
C ASN A 139 -3.19 6.96 -35.25
N ASP A 140 -2.63 7.99 -34.61
CA ASP A 140 -2.05 9.14 -35.30
C ASP A 140 -0.83 8.74 -36.13
N TYR A 141 0.04 7.86 -35.61
CA TYR A 141 1.21 7.35 -36.31
C TYR A 141 0.85 6.71 -37.65
N PHE A 142 -0.19 5.86 -37.68
CA PHE A 142 -0.64 5.19 -38.88
C PHE A 142 -1.46 6.11 -39.79
N ARG A 143 -2.29 7.01 -39.24
CA ARG A 143 -3.10 7.95 -40.02
C ARG A 143 -2.27 8.99 -40.76
N ASN A 144 -1.23 9.49 -40.14
CA ASN A 144 -0.37 10.53 -40.69
C ASN A 144 0.67 9.99 -41.67
N GLY A 145 0.66 8.68 -41.96
CA GLY A 145 1.60 8.07 -42.89
C GLY A 145 3.04 7.95 -42.36
N GLU A 146 3.27 8.18 -41.08
CA GLU A 146 4.61 8.04 -40.47
C GLU A 146 5.14 6.61 -40.63
N ALA A 147 4.28 5.63 -40.60
CA ALA A 147 4.64 4.23 -40.83
C ALA A 147 5.24 3.97 -42.24
N GLN A 148 4.83 4.73 -43.25
CA GLN A 148 5.36 4.61 -44.61
C GLN A 148 6.76 5.21 -44.74
N VAL A 149 7.05 6.25 -43.95
CA VAL A 149 8.32 6.99 -43.99
C VAL A 149 9.37 6.41 -43.01
N ARG A 150 8.92 6.00 -41.82
CA ARG A 150 9.81 5.59 -40.72
C ARG A 150 9.74 4.08 -40.40
N GLY A 151 8.84 3.33 -41.06
CA GLY A 151 8.59 1.92 -40.76
C GLY A 151 7.73 1.72 -39.51
N LEU A 152 7.75 0.51 -38.95
CA LEU A 152 6.97 0.21 -37.74
C LEU A 152 7.55 0.90 -36.50
N PRO A 153 6.70 1.47 -35.66
CA PRO A 153 7.16 2.17 -34.45
C PRO A 153 7.70 1.20 -33.41
N SER A 154 8.76 1.61 -32.72
CA SER A 154 9.34 0.81 -31.62
C SER A 154 8.58 1.09 -30.30
N VAL A 155 8.67 0.15 -29.35
CA VAL A 155 8.15 0.32 -27.98
C VAL A 155 8.76 1.58 -27.35
N ARG A 156 10.04 1.82 -27.57
CA ARG A 156 10.76 2.98 -27.04
C ARG A 156 10.19 4.30 -27.56
N TYR A 157 9.80 4.35 -28.84
CA TYR A 157 9.19 5.55 -29.44
C TYR A 157 7.91 5.96 -28.73
N PHE A 158 7.07 4.99 -28.32
CA PHE A 158 5.85 5.28 -27.57
C PHE A 158 6.13 5.55 -26.10
N ALA A 159 7.03 4.81 -25.45
CA ALA A 159 7.39 5.02 -24.07
C ALA A 159 7.86 6.47 -23.84
N ASP A 160 8.74 6.98 -24.70
CA ASP A 160 9.22 8.37 -24.64
C ASP A 160 8.09 9.41 -24.79
N LYS A 161 7.07 9.10 -25.60
CA LYS A 161 5.94 10.03 -25.84
C LYS A 161 4.85 9.97 -24.77
N VAL A 162 4.69 8.87 -24.08
CA VAL A 162 3.75 8.73 -22.94
C VAL A 162 4.44 8.98 -21.59
N PHE A 163 5.72 9.43 -21.60
CA PHE A 163 6.53 9.71 -20.42
C PHE A 163 6.74 8.50 -19.49
N LEU A 164 6.80 7.30 -20.07
CA LEU A 164 7.20 6.09 -19.34
C LEU A 164 8.68 5.82 -19.60
N SER A 165 9.41 5.52 -18.53
CA SER A 165 10.80 5.02 -18.69
C SER A 165 10.72 3.64 -19.36
N PRO A 166 11.45 3.41 -20.47
CA PRO A 166 11.59 2.07 -21.03
C PRO A 166 12.35 1.20 -20.03
N CYS A 167 11.79 0.06 -19.65
CA CYS A 167 12.50 -0.97 -18.90
C CYS A 167 13.61 -1.59 -19.74
#